data_1cb4ac5296beeabda26119f2816224cf
#
_entry.id   1cb4ac5296beeabda26119f2816224cf
#
_cell.length_a   1.000
_cell.length_b   1.000
_cell.length_c   1.000
_cell.angle_alpha   90.00
_cell.angle_beta   90.00
_cell.angle_gamma   90.00
#
_symmetry.space_group_name_H-M   'P 1'
#
loop_
_entity.id
_entity.type
_entity.pdbx_description
1 polymer ?
#
loop_
_entity_poly.entity_id
_entity_poly.type
_entity_poly.pdbx_seq_one_letter_code
_entity_poly.pdbx_strand_id
1 'polypeptide(L)'
;VQQKNEAVEIEIHTHFSLLSQAFGFKGIYTYIIYPDGAVSLDLKMNGFKYSKFVPEFIPRIGIEFKMPGEMRNVAWYGLGPEENYPDMKAAAFVGLYHKKLEEMHVEYAMPQENGHRGEVRWLAVGNKKESMLVKAETPVGIDVHDYTIEALDKAKHIGEIEKCDETVVHID
;
A
#
# COMPACT_ATOMS: atom_id res chain seq x y z
N VAL A 1 0.46 12.28 21.92
CA VAL A 1 0.04 10.95 22.38
C VAL A 1 -0.92 11.13 23.54
N GLN A 2 -2.06 10.51 23.48
CA GLN A 2 -3.08 10.53 24.54
C GLN A 2 -3.51 9.10 24.86
N GLN A 3 -3.82 8.82 26.13
CA GLN A 3 -4.41 7.56 26.53
C GLN A 3 -5.92 7.76 26.72
N LYS A 4 -6.73 6.98 26.02
CA LYS A 4 -8.19 6.99 26.11
C LYS A 4 -8.70 5.56 26.30
N ASN A 5 -9.41 5.28 27.39
CA ASN A 5 -10.07 3.99 27.62
C ASN A 5 -9.17 2.77 27.36
N GLU A 6 -7.97 2.75 27.95
CA GLU A 6 -6.95 1.71 27.78
C GLU A 6 -6.26 1.68 26.40
N ALA A 7 -6.75 2.41 25.39
CA ALA A 7 -6.11 2.57 24.10
C ALA A 7 -5.12 3.74 24.09
N VAL A 8 -4.10 3.67 23.23
CA VAL A 8 -3.15 4.76 23.01
C VAL A 8 -3.46 5.41 21.67
N GLU A 9 -3.73 6.72 21.68
CA GLU A 9 -3.91 7.52 20.47
C GLU A 9 -2.62 8.30 20.15
N ILE A 10 -2.14 8.19 18.92
CA ILE A 10 -0.97 8.90 18.41
C ILE A 10 -1.38 9.68 17.16
N GLU A 11 -1.25 11.00 17.23
CA GLU A 11 -1.48 11.87 16.08
C GLU A 11 -0.14 12.40 15.55
N ILE A 12 0.11 12.24 14.25
CA ILE A 12 1.33 12.66 13.56
C ILE A 12 0.94 13.63 12.46
N HIS A 13 1.45 14.85 12.54
CA HIS A 13 1.30 15.86 11.48
C HIS A 13 2.50 15.83 10.56
N THR A 14 2.24 15.74 9.27
CA THR A 14 3.28 15.65 8.25
C THR A 14 3.12 16.72 7.18
N HIS A 15 4.21 17.04 6.51
CA HIS A 15 4.24 17.95 5.39
C HIS A 15 5.13 17.36 4.30
N PHE A 16 4.53 16.97 3.19
CA PHE A 16 5.21 16.43 2.03
C PHE A 16 5.25 17.46 0.91
N SER A 17 6.44 17.88 0.52
CA SER A 17 6.64 18.75 -0.65
C SER A 17 8.03 18.54 -1.22
N LEU A 18 8.16 18.68 -2.53
CA LEU A 18 9.47 18.75 -3.16
C LEU A 18 10.05 20.15 -2.93
N LEU A 19 11.35 20.25 -2.65
CA LEU A 19 12.06 21.49 -2.36
C LEU A 19 11.92 22.56 -3.47
N SER A 20 11.73 22.14 -4.72
CA SER A 20 11.61 23.00 -5.89
C SER A 20 10.18 23.22 -6.39
N GLN A 21 9.19 22.62 -5.74
CA GLN A 21 7.80 22.66 -6.21
C GLN A 21 6.88 23.38 -5.23
N ALA A 22 5.98 24.16 -5.81
CA ALA A 22 5.04 24.98 -5.07
C ALA A 22 3.72 24.22 -4.78
N PHE A 23 3.76 22.89 -4.68
CA PHE A 23 2.65 22.06 -4.24
C PHE A 23 3.12 20.95 -3.32
N GLY A 24 2.19 20.37 -2.59
CA GLY A 24 2.46 19.27 -1.66
C GLY A 24 1.22 18.88 -0.87
N PHE A 25 1.43 18.12 0.18
CA PHE A 25 0.37 17.61 1.04
C PHE A 25 0.69 17.86 2.50
N LYS A 26 -0.33 18.24 3.26
CA LYS A 26 -0.33 18.17 4.73
C LYS A 26 -1.12 16.94 5.13
N GLY A 27 -0.47 16.03 5.84
CA GLY A 27 -1.06 14.78 6.30
C GLY A 27 -1.25 14.78 7.81
N ILE A 28 -2.34 14.17 8.26
CA ILE A 28 -2.57 13.84 9.66
C ILE A 28 -2.80 12.34 9.71
N TYR A 29 -1.90 11.63 10.39
CA TYR A 29 -2.02 10.21 10.69
C TYR A 29 -2.52 10.07 12.12
N THR A 30 -3.66 9.44 12.31
CA THR A 30 -4.20 9.13 13.63
C THR A 30 -4.16 7.62 13.84
N TYR A 31 -3.26 7.17 14.69
CA TYR A 31 -3.17 5.78 15.13
C TYR A 31 -3.91 5.60 16.44
N ILE A 32 -4.71 4.53 16.53
CA ILE A 32 -5.27 4.07 17.80
C ILE A 32 -4.80 2.64 18.02
N ILE A 33 -4.01 2.43 19.07
CA ILE A 33 -3.45 1.13 19.44
C ILE A 33 -4.29 0.59 20.59
N TYR A 34 -4.92 -0.56 20.39
CA TYR A 34 -5.80 -1.22 21.34
C TYR A 34 -5.04 -2.26 22.17
N PRO A 35 -5.55 -2.60 23.39
CA PRO A 35 -4.90 -3.56 24.29
C PRO A 35 -4.78 -4.98 23.70
N ASP A 36 -5.63 -5.35 22.76
CA ASP A 36 -5.61 -6.64 22.08
C ASP A 36 -4.59 -6.71 20.93
N GLY A 37 -3.85 -5.61 20.70
CA GLY A 37 -2.85 -5.48 19.63
C GLY A 37 -3.42 -5.01 18.30
N ALA A 38 -4.72 -4.76 18.19
CA ALA A 38 -5.28 -4.13 16.99
C ALA A 38 -4.80 -2.68 16.87
N VAL A 39 -4.64 -2.22 15.63
CA VAL A 39 -4.26 -0.84 15.32
C VAL A 39 -5.25 -0.28 14.32
N SER A 40 -5.88 0.85 14.63
CA SER A 40 -6.62 1.65 13.66
C SER A 40 -5.73 2.76 13.13
N LEU A 41 -5.79 3.01 11.83
CA LEU A 41 -5.13 4.13 11.17
C LEU A 41 -6.15 4.93 10.36
N ASP A 42 -6.28 6.21 10.69
CA ASP A 42 -6.98 7.20 9.87
C ASP A 42 -5.95 8.16 9.26
N LEU A 43 -5.95 8.29 7.93
CA LEU A 43 -5.06 9.16 7.18
C LEU A 43 -5.85 10.23 6.46
N LYS A 44 -5.64 11.48 6.85
CA LYS A 44 -6.22 12.66 6.17
C LYS A 44 -5.13 13.43 5.45
N MET A 45 -5.26 13.54 4.13
CA MET A 45 -4.32 14.27 3.28
C MET A 45 -5.00 15.48 2.64
N ASN A 46 -4.41 16.67 2.85
CA ASN A 46 -4.88 17.91 2.27
C ASN A 46 -3.81 18.49 1.33
N GLY A 47 -4.14 18.57 0.05
CA GLY A 47 -3.28 19.16 -0.95
C GLY A 47 -3.19 20.69 -0.77
N PHE A 48 -2.02 21.26 -0.99
CA PHE A 48 -1.84 22.70 -1.11
C PHE A 48 -1.05 23.04 -2.38
N LYS A 49 -1.29 24.24 -2.91
CA LYS A 49 -0.59 24.74 -4.09
C LYS A 49 -0.33 26.24 -3.97
N TYR A 50 0.88 26.65 -4.37
CA TYR A 50 1.28 28.06 -4.49
C TYR A 50 1.57 28.47 -5.93
N SER A 51 1.40 27.56 -6.90
CA SER A 51 1.72 27.76 -8.31
C SER A 51 0.60 27.21 -9.21
N LYS A 52 0.60 27.66 -10.46
CA LYS A 52 -0.27 27.10 -11.52
C LYS A 52 0.22 25.74 -12.02
N PHE A 53 1.48 25.39 -11.75
CA PHE A 53 2.08 24.11 -12.14
C PHE A 53 1.82 23.07 -11.06
N VAL A 54 0.64 22.46 -11.11
CA VAL A 54 0.25 21.36 -10.25
C VAL A 54 -0.13 20.21 -11.18
N PRO A 55 0.30 18.97 -10.93
CA PRO A 55 -0.14 17.83 -11.73
C PRO A 55 -1.66 17.71 -11.67
N GLU A 56 -2.27 17.37 -12.79
CA GLU A 56 -3.72 17.19 -12.88
C GLU A 56 -4.21 16.00 -12.03
N PHE A 57 -3.34 15.02 -11.83
CA PHE A 57 -3.61 13.84 -11.00
C PHE A 57 -2.34 13.42 -10.24
N ILE A 58 -2.54 12.68 -9.17
CA ILE A 58 -1.48 12.04 -8.41
C ILE A 58 -1.54 10.56 -8.77
N PRO A 59 -0.44 9.98 -9.28
CA PRO A 59 -0.41 8.58 -9.68
C PRO A 59 -0.76 7.64 -8.53
N ARG A 60 -0.22 7.94 -7.34
CA ARG A 60 -0.39 7.10 -6.15
C ARG A 60 -0.23 7.90 -4.86
N ILE A 61 -1.06 7.59 -3.86
CA ILE A 61 -0.95 8.10 -2.50
C ILE A 61 -1.47 7.03 -1.53
N GLY A 62 -0.66 6.68 -0.55
CA GLY A 62 -1.00 5.60 0.37
C GLY A 62 0.03 5.42 1.47
N ILE A 63 0.07 4.24 2.03
CA ILE A 63 1.04 3.83 3.04
C ILE A 63 1.84 2.61 2.56
N GLU A 64 3.11 2.58 2.91
CA GLU A 64 3.97 1.41 2.80
C GLU A 64 4.33 0.91 4.20
N PHE A 65 4.35 -0.39 4.37
CA PHE A 65 4.96 -1.03 5.53
C PHE A 65 5.60 -2.35 5.16
N LYS A 66 6.54 -2.80 5.99
CA LYS A 66 7.28 -4.02 5.78
C LYS A 66 6.94 -5.06 6.83
N MET A 67 6.88 -6.31 6.39
CA MET A 67 6.64 -7.48 7.23
C MET A 67 7.82 -8.45 7.13
N PRO A 68 7.96 -9.38 8.11
CA PRO A 68 8.96 -10.45 8.00
C PRO A 68 8.82 -11.21 6.68
N GLY A 69 9.94 -11.54 6.05
CA GLY A 69 9.96 -12.12 4.70
C GLY A 69 9.35 -13.53 4.56
N GLU A 70 9.08 -14.21 5.67
CA GLU A 70 8.31 -15.46 5.67
C GLU A 70 6.79 -15.27 5.51
N MET A 71 6.30 -14.02 5.57
CA MET A 71 4.88 -13.68 5.38
C MET A 71 4.51 -13.66 3.89
N ARG A 72 4.55 -14.80 3.23
CA ARG A 72 4.44 -14.94 1.77
C ARG A 72 3.09 -15.46 1.26
N ASN A 73 2.08 -15.59 2.11
CA ASN A 73 0.72 -15.90 1.70
C ASN A 73 -0.11 -14.62 1.70
N VAL A 74 -0.71 -14.30 0.57
CA VAL A 74 -1.53 -13.11 0.38
C VAL A 74 -2.95 -13.54 0.07
N ALA A 75 -3.92 -13.07 0.84
CA ALA A 75 -5.34 -13.29 0.56
C ALA A 75 -6.07 -11.95 0.64
N TRP A 76 -7.04 -11.73 -0.24
CA TRP A 76 -7.82 -10.49 -0.24
C TRP A 76 -9.26 -10.71 -0.70
N TYR A 77 -10.12 -9.80 -0.28
CA TYR A 77 -11.47 -9.65 -0.80
C TYR A 77 -11.59 -8.32 -1.53
N GLY A 78 -11.61 -8.38 -2.85
CA GLY A 78 -11.56 -7.24 -3.74
C GLY A 78 -11.57 -7.66 -5.20
N LEU A 79 -11.10 -6.79 -6.10
CA LEU A 79 -10.93 -7.14 -7.50
C LEU A 79 -9.74 -8.10 -7.69
N GLY A 80 -9.89 -9.02 -8.64
CA GLY A 80 -8.88 -10.03 -8.96
C GLY A 80 -9.38 -11.01 -10.04
N PRO A 81 -8.67 -12.16 -10.23
CA PRO A 81 -7.45 -12.59 -9.51
C PRO A 81 -6.18 -11.88 -9.96
N GLU A 82 -6.16 -11.37 -11.20
CA GLU A 82 -4.98 -10.74 -11.78
C GLU A 82 -4.90 -9.25 -11.41
N GLU A 83 -3.77 -8.60 -11.73
CA GLU A 83 -3.60 -7.17 -11.49
C GLU A 83 -4.71 -6.37 -12.18
N ASN A 84 -5.06 -5.28 -11.57
CA ASN A 84 -6.05 -4.36 -12.11
C ASN A 84 -5.79 -2.95 -11.58
N TYR A 85 -6.09 -1.95 -12.38
CA TYR A 85 -5.94 -0.54 -12.11
C TYR A 85 -7.23 0.19 -12.45
N PRO A 86 -7.46 1.45 -12.04
CA PRO A 86 -8.68 2.19 -12.36
C PRO A 86 -9.03 2.21 -13.85
N ASP A 87 -8.02 2.22 -14.72
CA ASP A 87 -8.13 2.19 -16.19
C ASP A 87 -8.00 0.77 -16.81
N MET A 88 -7.66 -0.24 -16.02
CA MET A 88 -7.46 -1.62 -16.47
C MET A 88 -8.15 -2.62 -15.52
N LYS A 89 -9.47 -2.63 -15.47
CA LYS A 89 -10.24 -3.50 -14.58
C LYS A 89 -11.39 -4.27 -15.24
N ALA A 90 -11.52 -4.21 -16.56
CA ALA A 90 -12.65 -4.82 -17.26
C ALA A 90 -12.71 -6.36 -17.10
N ALA A 91 -11.58 -7.02 -16.88
CA ALA A 91 -11.48 -8.47 -16.66
C ALA A 91 -11.41 -8.87 -15.18
N ALA A 92 -11.50 -7.91 -14.27
CA ALA A 92 -11.41 -8.16 -12.83
C ALA A 92 -12.81 -8.25 -12.21
N PHE A 93 -12.98 -9.18 -11.28
CA PHE A 93 -14.24 -9.40 -10.56
C PHE A 93 -14.01 -9.34 -9.06
N VAL A 94 -14.99 -8.84 -8.31
CA VAL A 94 -14.93 -8.87 -6.86
C VAL A 94 -15.10 -10.31 -6.39
N GLY A 95 -14.14 -10.78 -5.61
CA GLY A 95 -14.09 -12.15 -5.10
C GLY A 95 -13.13 -12.31 -3.94
N LEU A 96 -13.10 -13.51 -3.40
CA LEU A 96 -12.11 -13.94 -2.42
C LEU A 96 -10.97 -14.64 -3.15
N TYR A 97 -9.79 -14.09 -3.05
CA TYR A 97 -8.60 -14.60 -3.74
C TYR A 97 -7.47 -14.87 -2.77
N HIS A 98 -6.56 -15.75 -3.18
CA HIS A 98 -5.29 -15.96 -2.50
C HIS A 98 -4.21 -16.28 -3.52
N LYS A 99 -3.01 -15.79 -3.27
CA LYS A 99 -1.80 -16.06 -4.07
C LYS A 99 -0.59 -16.17 -3.15
N LYS A 100 0.47 -16.74 -3.66
CA LYS A 100 1.79 -16.57 -3.06
C LYS A 100 2.35 -15.21 -3.45
N LEU A 101 3.25 -14.69 -2.64
CA LEU A 101 3.90 -13.42 -2.91
C LEU A 101 4.53 -13.36 -4.31
N GLU A 102 5.15 -14.45 -4.73
CA GLU A 102 5.78 -14.58 -6.05
C GLU A 102 4.78 -14.47 -7.21
N GLU A 103 3.53 -14.82 -6.97
CA GLU A 103 2.43 -14.77 -7.95
C GLU A 103 1.74 -13.39 -7.99
N MET A 104 2.11 -12.48 -7.09
CA MET A 104 1.60 -11.10 -7.08
C MET A 104 2.29 -10.23 -8.13
N HIS A 105 3.57 -10.53 -8.44
CA HIS A 105 4.36 -9.83 -9.43
C HIS A 105 3.90 -10.14 -10.86
N VAL A 106 3.93 -9.12 -11.73
CA VAL A 106 3.69 -9.25 -13.18
C VAL A 106 4.98 -8.89 -13.93
N GLU A 107 5.43 -9.80 -14.76
CA GLU A 107 6.69 -9.66 -15.50
C GLU A 107 6.53 -8.76 -16.72
N TYR A 108 6.66 -7.45 -16.52
CA TYR A 108 6.77 -6.51 -17.62
C TYR A 108 8.20 -6.50 -18.19
N ALA A 109 8.34 -6.42 -19.52
CA ALA A 109 9.64 -6.39 -20.18
C ALA A 109 10.52 -5.23 -19.70
N MET A 110 9.91 -4.10 -19.38
CA MET A 110 10.53 -2.97 -18.69
C MET A 110 9.99 -2.91 -17.26
N PRO A 111 10.84 -2.94 -16.23
CA PRO A 111 10.40 -2.83 -14.85
C PRO A 111 9.55 -1.59 -14.63
N GLN A 112 8.38 -1.78 -14.07
CA GLN A 112 7.43 -0.72 -13.74
C GLN A 112 6.52 -1.19 -12.61
N GLU A 113 5.75 -0.29 -12.03
CA GLU A 113 4.72 -0.64 -11.07
C GLU A 113 3.81 -1.73 -11.63
N ASN A 114 3.51 -2.71 -10.81
CA ASN A 114 2.73 -3.88 -11.20
C ASN A 114 2.08 -4.54 -9.97
N GLY A 115 1.20 -5.48 -10.24
CA GLY A 115 0.65 -6.31 -9.19
C GLY A 115 -0.45 -5.66 -8.34
N HIS A 116 -0.92 -4.47 -8.70
CA HIS A 116 -1.99 -3.80 -7.97
C HIS A 116 -3.32 -4.56 -8.03
N ARG A 117 -4.07 -4.56 -6.93
CA ARG A 117 -5.45 -5.08 -6.79
C ARG A 117 -6.32 -3.98 -6.19
N GLY A 118 -7.34 -3.57 -6.93
CA GLY A 118 -8.26 -2.50 -6.50
C GLY A 118 -9.49 -3.01 -5.77
N GLU A 119 -10.23 -2.08 -5.21
CA GLU A 119 -11.49 -2.31 -4.50
C GLU A 119 -11.39 -3.37 -3.38
N VAL A 120 -10.27 -3.40 -2.69
CA VAL A 120 -10.00 -4.36 -1.61
C VAL A 120 -10.65 -3.89 -0.31
N ARG A 121 -11.47 -4.75 0.28
CA ARG A 121 -12.15 -4.53 1.55
C ARG A 121 -11.38 -5.08 2.73
N TRP A 122 -10.60 -6.13 2.49
CA TRP A 122 -9.64 -6.62 3.45
C TRP A 122 -8.50 -7.36 2.74
N LEU A 123 -7.34 -7.31 3.37
CA LEU A 123 -6.10 -7.98 2.98
C LEU A 123 -5.56 -8.77 4.17
N ALA A 124 -5.17 -10.02 3.94
CA ALA A 124 -4.41 -10.80 4.90
C ALA A 124 -3.06 -11.18 4.30
N VAL A 125 -1.98 -10.86 5.02
CA VAL A 125 -0.62 -11.25 4.66
C VAL A 125 -0.03 -12.06 5.80
N GLY A 126 0.50 -13.26 5.51
CA GLY A 126 0.96 -14.13 6.58
C GLY A 126 1.72 -15.37 6.12
N ASN A 127 1.92 -16.26 7.06
CA ASN A 127 2.51 -17.57 6.86
C ASN A 127 1.57 -18.68 7.37
N LYS A 128 2.06 -19.88 7.63
CA LYS A 128 1.24 -21.00 8.13
C LYS A 128 0.82 -20.86 9.60
N LYS A 129 1.44 -19.95 10.36
CA LYS A 129 1.24 -19.83 11.81
C LYS A 129 0.46 -18.58 12.18
N GLU A 130 0.71 -17.49 11.48
CA GLU A 130 0.17 -16.17 11.80
C GLU A 130 -0.03 -15.33 10.56
N SER A 131 -0.91 -14.36 10.66
CA SER A 131 -1.17 -13.38 9.61
C SER A 131 -1.58 -12.04 10.20
N MET A 132 -1.23 -10.98 9.52
CA MET A 132 -1.81 -9.66 9.74
C MET A 132 -3.06 -9.52 8.86
N LEU A 133 -4.15 -9.06 9.44
CA LEU A 133 -5.39 -8.74 8.73
C LEU A 133 -5.57 -7.22 8.72
N VAL A 134 -5.61 -6.65 7.53
CA VAL A 134 -6.00 -5.26 7.29
C VAL A 134 -7.46 -5.23 6.85
N LYS A 135 -8.28 -4.42 7.50
CA LYS A 135 -9.66 -4.13 7.10
C LYS A 135 -9.75 -2.67 6.70
N ALA A 136 -10.27 -2.41 5.51
CA ALA A 136 -10.50 -1.07 5.02
C ALA A 136 -11.95 -0.65 5.27
N GLU A 137 -12.17 0.57 5.77
CA GLU A 137 -13.52 1.15 5.91
C GLU A 137 -14.12 1.49 4.54
N THR A 138 -13.28 1.98 3.64
CA THR A 138 -13.60 2.16 2.22
C THR A 138 -12.68 1.27 1.41
N PRO A 139 -13.12 0.71 0.26
CA PRO A 139 -12.26 -0.10 -0.57
C PRO A 139 -10.99 0.65 -0.98
N VAL A 140 -9.85 -0.02 -0.89
CA VAL A 140 -8.51 0.49 -1.16
C VAL A 140 -7.84 -0.28 -2.29
N GLY A 141 -6.75 0.27 -2.83
CA GLY A 141 -5.79 -0.46 -3.64
C GLY A 141 -4.75 -1.15 -2.78
N ILE A 142 -4.22 -2.26 -3.24
CA ILE A 142 -3.11 -2.96 -2.59
C ILE A 142 -2.12 -3.48 -3.63
N ASP A 143 -0.86 -3.57 -3.24
CA ASP A 143 0.11 -4.51 -3.83
C ASP A 143 1.04 -5.07 -2.74
N VAL A 144 1.64 -6.22 -3.03
CA VAL A 144 2.52 -6.93 -2.09
C VAL A 144 3.68 -7.52 -2.87
N HIS A 145 4.93 -7.19 -2.48
CA HIS A 145 6.15 -7.56 -3.19
C HIS A 145 7.28 -7.96 -2.24
N ASP A 146 8.36 -8.54 -2.80
CA ASP A 146 9.64 -8.75 -2.13
C ASP A 146 10.72 -7.79 -2.64
N TYR A 147 10.33 -6.59 -3.04
CA TYR A 147 11.21 -5.49 -3.44
C TYR A 147 10.54 -4.15 -3.13
N THR A 148 11.33 -3.09 -3.07
CA THR A 148 10.83 -1.73 -2.85
C THR A 148 10.59 -1.01 -4.18
N ILE A 149 9.84 0.09 -4.14
CA ILE A 149 9.63 0.96 -5.30
C ILE A 149 10.96 1.51 -5.82
N GLU A 150 11.91 1.82 -4.92
CA GLU A 150 13.23 2.32 -5.30
C GLU A 150 14.07 1.26 -6.03
N ALA A 151 13.95 -0.02 -5.64
CA ALA A 151 14.61 -1.12 -6.34
C ALA A 151 14.02 -1.31 -7.74
N LEU A 152 12.68 -1.20 -7.85
CA LEU A 152 11.98 -1.27 -9.13
C LEU A 152 12.37 -0.12 -10.07
N ASP A 153 12.44 1.11 -9.55
CA ASP A 153 12.76 2.33 -10.34
C ASP A 153 14.22 2.34 -10.85
N LYS A 154 15.13 1.72 -10.12
CA LYS A 154 16.54 1.58 -10.53
C LYS A 154 16.76 0.53 -11.61
N ALA A 155 15.96 -0.51 -11.64
CA ALA A 155 16.13 -1.63 -12.56
C ALA A 155 15.78 -1.24 -14.00
N LYS A 156 16.61 -1.61 -14.96
CA LYS A 156 16.36 -1.44 -16.39
C LYS A 156 15.80 -2.71 -17.03
N HIS A 157 16.05 -3.84 -16.41
CA HIS A 157 15.59 -5.16 -16.84
C HIS A 157 15.05 -5.93 -15.63
N ILE A 158 14.12 -6.83 -15.86
CA ILE A 158 13.43 -7.57 -14.79
C ILE A 158 14.40 -8.34 -13.88
N GLY A 159 15.47 -8.88 -14.41
CA GLY A 159 16.48 -9.60 -13.63
C GLY A 159 17.39 -8.72 -12.78
N GLU A 160 17.26 -7.40 -12.87
CA GLU A 160 18.04 -6.43 -12.09
C GLU A 160 17.28 -5.91 -10.86
N ILE A 161 16.02 -6.33 -10.68
CA ILE A 161 15.22 -5.91 -9.50
C ILE A 161 15.82 -6.58 -8.27
N GLU A 162 16.42 -5.75 -7.41
CA GLU A 162 16.97 -6.20 -6.14
C GLU A 162 15.85 -6.56 -5.16
N LYS A 163 15.76 -7.84 -4.81
CA LYS A 163 14.82 -8.33 -3.80
C LYS A 163 15.31 -8.01 -2.40
N CYS A 164 14.38 -7.71 -1.51
CA CYS A 164 14.66 -7.55 -0.08
C CYS A 164 14.22 -8.79 0.71
N ASP A 165 14.73 -8.89 1.95
CA ASP A 165 14.39 -9.99 2.85
C ASP A 165 13.01 -9.82 3.51
N GLU A 166 12.32 -8.70 3.24
CA GLU A 166 11.02 -8.39 3.80
C GLU A 166 9.91 -8.59 2.77
N THR A 167 8.69 -8.71 3.26
CA THR A 167 7.46 -8.56 2.47
C THR A 167 7.01 -7.11 2.55
N VAL A 168 7.04 -6.42 1.43
CA VAL A 168 6.64 -5.01 1.29
C VAL A 168 5.17 -4.94 0.91
N VAL A 169 4.38 -4.19 1.66
CA VAL A 169 2.94 -4.04 1.46
C VAL A 169 2.62 -2.57 1.24
N HIS A 170 1.90 -2.29 0.18
CA HIS A 170 1.33 -0.96 -0.08
C HIS A 170 -0.19 -1.00 0.03
N ILE A 171 -0.77 0.10 0.52
CA ILE A 171 -2.21 0.34 0.61
C ILE A 171 -2.47 1.78 0.18
N ASP A 172 -3.31 2.00 -0.85
CA ASP A 172 -3.62 3.32 -1.45
C ASP A 172 -5.13 3.58 -1.53
#